data_3a09d6160fd0daef805399669baad704
#
_entry.id   3a09d6160fd0daef805399669baad704
#
_cell.length_a   1.000
_cell.length_b   1.000
_cell.length_c   1.000
_cell.angle_alpha   90.00
_cell.angle_beta   90.00
_cell.angle_gamma   90.00
#
_symmetry.space_group_name_H-M   'P 1'
#
loop_
_entity.id
_entity.type
_entity.pdbx_description
1 polymer ?
#
loop_
_entity_poly.entity_id
_entity_poly.type
_entity_poly.pdbx_seq_one_letter_code
_entity_poly.pdbx_strand_id
1 'polypeptide(L)'
;PSMAAEESLRSLIEKEIPLVVIDRPMEALSVDQVYSDNVNGAYQATKYLLGLGHRRIGLIMELEGIRSFDDRKTGWRRAFKEQGLSAMAELVQQAGLEIEGAAEAARYLVEGPPQATAIFATNNLMTLGVLRYLKKRNVSCPRHLSVVGFDDPEWAASFNPSITSVAQQSYEMGYKACDLLVARMQEKTSESRVVQLNCKLKVRDSCAMLQSETT
;
A
#
# COMPACT_ATOMS: atom_id res chain seq x y z
N PRO A 1 -7.83 12.31 4.43
CA PRO A 1 -8.00 13.13 5.62
C PRO A 1 -9.49 13.20 5.99
N SER A 2 -9.78 13.32 7.28
CA SER A 2 -11.15 13.58 7.72
C SER A 2 -11.60 14.97 7.24
N MET A 3 -12.91 15.23 7.12
CA MET A 3 -13.44 16.57 6.81
C MET A 3 -12.86 17.66 7.73
N ALA A 4 -12.68 17.35 9.03
CA ALA A 4 -12.06 18.27 9.99
C ALA A 4 -10.59 18.61 9.66
N ALA A 5 -9.82 17.66 9.12
CA ALA A 5 -8.45 17.96 8.68
C ALA A 5 -8.42 18.83 7.43
N GLU A 6 -9.37 18.66 6.52
CA GLU A 6 -9.50 19.51 5.34
C GLU A 6 -9.87 20.95 5.70
N GLU A 7 -10.83 21.15 6.62
CA GLU A 7 -11.20 22.47 7.12
C GLU A 7 -10.02 23.19 7.79
N SER A 8 -9.23 22.46 8.60
CA SER A 8 -8.04 23.01 9.24
C SER A 8 -7.01 23.48 8.20
N LEU A 9 -6.79 22.70 7.14
CA LEU A 9 -5.86 23.08 6.07
C LEU A 9 -6.39 24.27 5.25
N ARG A 10 -7.70 24.34 4.98
CA ARG A 10 -8.32 25.52 4.33
C ARG A 10 -8.10 26.79 5.14
N SER A 11 -8.25 26.72 6.47
CA SER A 11 -7.98 27.88 7.35
C SER A 11 -6.51 28.34 7.30
N LEU A 12 -5.55 27.41 7.12
CA LEU A 12 -4.14 27.77 6.94
C LEU A 12 -3.89 28.45 5.58
N ILE A 13 -4.53 27.94 4.52
CA ILE A 13 -4.45 28.51 3.16
C ILE A 13 -5.03 29.94 3.15
N GLU A 14 -6.19 30.15 3.76
CA GLU A 14 -6.83 31.48 3.88
C GLU A 14 -5.97 32.50 4.63
N LYS A 15 -5.13 32.01 5.55
CA LYS A 15 -4.16 32.83 6.29
C LYS A 15 -2.82 33.01 5.57
N GLU A 16 -2.74 32.54 4.32
CA GLU A 16 -1.51 32.57 3.51
C GLU A 16 -0.30 31.88 4.18
N ILE A 17 -0.54 30.90 5.06
CA ILE A 17 0.53 30.13 5.71
C ILE A 17 1.11 29.15 4.69
N PRO A 18 2.42 29.21 4.38
CA PRO A 18 3.07 28.26 3.48
C PRO A 18 2.92 26.83 4.01
N LEU A 19 2.40 25.93 3.18
CA LEU A 19 2.24 24.53 3.52
C LEU A 19 2.46 23.62 2.31
N VAL A 20 2.88 22.40 2.59
CA VAL A 20 3.02 21.29 1.61
C VAL A 20 2.37 20.06 2.19
N VAL A 21 1.50 19.39 1.43
CA VAL A 21 0.88 18.13 1.81
C VAL A 21 1.74 16.98 1.34
N ILE A 22 1.97 15.99 2.20
CA ILE A 22 2.76 14.80 1.87
C ILE A 22 1.94 13.52 2.05
N ASP A 23 2.32 12.46 1.32
CA ASP A 23 1.81 11.08 1.41
C ASP A 23 0.34 10.91 1.01
N ARG A 24 -0.53 11.77 1.47
CA ARG A 24 -1.99 11.69 1.22
C ARG A 24 -2.46 12.87 0.38
N PRO A 25 -2.50 12.73 -0.95
CA PRO A 25 -2.89 13.83 -1.83
C PRO A 25 -4.32 14.29 -1.57
N MET A 26 -4.54 15.60 -1.72
CA MET A 26 -5.82 16.29 -1.50
C MET A 26 -6.21 17.05 -2.76
N GLU A 27 -7.06 16.45 -3.59
CA GLU A 27 -7.49 17.06 -4.87
C GLU A 27 -8.33 18.34 -4.67
N ALA A 28 -9.05 18.43 -3.55
CA ALA A 28 -9.91 19.55 -3.23
C ALA A 28 -9.15 20.83 -2.82
N LEU A 29 -7.82 20.74 -2.64
CA LEU A 29 -6.99 21.85 -2.18
C LEU A 29 -5.91 22.20 -3.21
N SER A 30 -5.83 23.49 -3.56
CA SER A 30 -4.76 24.03 -4.41
C SER A 30 -3.52 24.32 -3.55
N VAL A 31 -2.75 23.27 -3.22
CA VAL A 31 -1.53 23.34 -2.39
C VAL A 31 -0.42 22.49 -3.00
N ASP A 32 0.81 22.78 -2.64
CA ASP A 32 1.95 21.94 -3.02
C ASP A 32 1.80 20.57 -2.38
N GLN A 33 2.07 19.50 -3.17
CA GLN A 33 1.89 18.12 -2.72
C GLN A 33 3.03 17.23 -3.20
N VAL A 34 3.47 16.32 -2.32
CA VAL A 34 4.43 15.27 -2.67
C VAL A 34 3.89 13.94 -2.18
N TYR A 35 3.70 12.99 -3.06
CA TYR A 35 3.17 11.67 -2.72
C TYR A 35 3.72 10.56 -3.61
N SER A 36 3.50 9.32 -3.21
CA SER A 36 3.94 8.13 -3.96
C SER A 36 2.93 7.73 -5.03
N ASP A 37 3.42 7.16 -6.15
CA ASP A 37 2.57 6.48 -7.13
C ASP A 37 2.07 5.15 -6.57
N ASN A 38 1.04 5.25 -5.72
CA ASN A 38 0.42 4.13 -5.03
C ASN A 38 -0.23 3.13 -6.01
N VAL A 39 -0.82 3.64 -7.11
CA VAL A 39 -1.43 2.80 -8.14
C VAL A 39 -0.38 1.90 -8.78
N ASN A 40 0.72 2.49 -9.23
CA ASN A 40 1.77 1.71 -9.90
C ASN A 40 2.52 0.81 -8.92
N GLY A 41 2.75 1.24 -7.68
CA GLY A 41 3.37 0.40 -6.65
C GLY A 41 2.55 -0.88 -6.39
N ALA A 42 1.25 -0.75 -6.17
CA ALA A 42 0.34 -1.87 -5.96
C ALA A 42 0.17 -2.74 -7.22
N TYR A 43 0.16 -2.12 -8.40
CA TYR A 43 0.16 -2.83 -9.67
C TYR A 43 1.40 -3.73 -9.80
N GLN A 44 2.61 -3.22 -9.52
CA GLN A 44 3.85 -4.00 -9.59
C GLN A 44 3.82 -5.19 -8.62
N ALA A 45 3.39 -4.98 -7.36
CA ALA A 45 3.24 -6.03 -6.36
C ALA A 45 2.31 -7.16 -6.83
N THR A 46 1.14 -6.78 -7.33
CA THR A 46 0.13 -7.74 -7.77
C THR A 46 0.55 -8.45 -9.05
N LYS A 47 1.12 -7.74 -10.02
CA LYS A 47 1.66 -8.31 -11.26
C LYS A 47 2.76 -9.34 -10.97
N TYR A 48 3.62 -9.06 -9.99
CA TYR A 48 4.64 -10.01 -9.54
C TYR A 48 4.01 -11.31 -9.01
N LEU A 49 3.00 -11.23 -8.14
CA LEU A 49 2.29 -12.41 -7.64
C LEU A 49 1.55 -13.19 -8.76
N LEU A 50 0.93 -12.46 -9.69
CA LEU A 50 0.30 -13.07 -10.87
C LEU A 50 1.32 -13.80 -11.75
N GLY A 51 2.54 -13.24 -11.89
CA GLY A 51 3.66 -13.85 -12.59
C GLY A 51 4.17 -15.13 -11.93
N LEU A 52 4.01 -15.26 -10.61
CA LEU A 52 4.30 -16.50 -9.84
C LEU A 52 3.16 -17.54 -9.92
N GLY A 53 2.12 -17.29 -10.71
CA GLY A 53 1.01 -18.18 -10.91
C GLY A 53 -0.17 -18.00 -9.97
N HIS A 54 -0.08 -17.13 -8.98
CA HIS A 54 -1.20 -16.87 -8.07
C HIS A 54 -2.38 -16.22 -8.83
N ARG A 55 -3.59 -16.68 -8.53
CA ARG A 55 -4.84 -16.14 -9.09
C ARG A 55 -5.81 -15.72 -7.99
N ARG A 56 -5.69 -16.31 -6.80
CA ARG A 56 -6.42 -15.94 -5.60
C ARG A 56 -5.48 -15.13 -4.70
N ILE A 57 -5.41 -13.82 -4.98
CA ILE A 57 -4.54 -12.87 -4.26
C ILE A 57 -5.42 -12.01 -3.37
N GLY A 58 -5.33 -12.23 -2.05
CA GLY A 58 -6.02 -11.42 -1.07
C GLY A 58 -5.42 -10.01 -0.98
N LEU A 59 -6.28 -9.02 -0.78
CA LEU A 59 -5.89 -7.64 -0.47
C LEU A 59 -6.34 -7.31 0.95
N ILE A 60 -5.39 -6.94 1.81
CA ILE A 60 -5.72 -6.40 3.14
C ILE A 60 -5.39 -4.93 3.15
N MET A 61 -6.41 -4.11 3.37
CA MET A 61 -6.30 -2.65 3.39
C MET A 61 -6.92 -2.06 4.66
N GLU A 62 -6.63 -0.81 4.93
CA GLU A 62 -7.10 -0.15 6.14
C GLU A 62 -8.58 0.22 6.05
N LEU A 63 -8.88 1.34 5.43
CA LEU A 63 -10.23 1.90 5.27
C LEU A 63 -10.39 2.43 3.85
N GLU A 64 -11.59 2.35 3.31
CA GLU A 64 -11.96 3.04 2.06
C GLU A 64 -12.13 4.55 2.29
N GLY A 65 -12.00 5.32 1.21
CA GLY A 65 -12.16 6.77 1.24
C GLY A 65 -10.87 7.53 1.59
N ILE A 66 -9.74 6.83 1.79
CA ILE A 66 -8.42 7.45 1.90
C ILE A 66 -7.69 7.20 0.58
N ARG A 67 -7.38 8.27 -0.16
CA ARG A 67 -6.84 8.24 -1.52
C ARG A 67 -5.69 7.24 -1.70
N SER A 68 -4.67 7.26 -0.82
CA SER A 68 -3.52 6.36 -0.95
C SER A 68 -3.91 4.87 -0.85
N PHE A 69 -4.93 4.53 -0.06
CA PHE A 69 -5.41 3.15 0.07
C PHE A 69 -6.28 2.73 -1.12
N ASP A 70 -7.15 3.63 -1.58
CA ASP A 70 -7.98 3.40 -2.77
C ASP A 70 -7.13 3.27 -4.05
N ASP A 71 -6.03 4.04 -4.14
CA ASP A 71 -5.06 3.93 -5.21
C ASP A 71 -4.36 2.55 -5.20
N ARG A 72 -4.00 2.01 -4.02
CA ARG A 72 -3.42 0.67 -3.91
C ARG A 72 -4.42 -0.42 -4.33
N LYS A 73 -5.69 -0.30 -3.94
CA LYS A 73 -6.78 -1.17 -4.43
C LYS A 73 -6.95 -1.08 -5.95
N THR A 74 -6.85 0.13 -6.49
CA THR A 74 -6.92 0.38 -7.94
C THR A 74 -5.77 -0.31 -8.68
N GLY A 75 -4.54 -0.20 -8.18
CA GLY A 75 -3.38 -0.87 -8.74
C GLY A 75 -3.50 -2.41 -8.70
N TRP A 76 -4.01 -2.95 -7.59
CA TRP A 76 -4.30 -4.38 -7.46
C TRP A 76 -5.32 -4.84 -8.52
N ARG A 77 -6.43 -4.15 -8.69
CA ARG A 77 -7.43 -4.48 -9.73
C ARG A 77 -6.88 -4.36 -11.15
N ARG A 78 -6.08 -3.32 -11.40
CA ARG A 78 -5.47 -3.08 -12.71
C ARG A 78 -4.60 -4.25 -13.16
N ALA A 79 -3.80 -4.85 -12.26
CA ALA A 79 -2.93 -5.97 -12.58
C ALA A 79 -3.72 -7.21 -13.05
N PHE A 80 -4.85 -7.51 -12.43
CA PHE A 80 -5.76 -8.58 -12.89
C PHE A 80 -6.34 -8.27 -14.26
N LYS A 81 -6.86 -7.05 -14.42
CA LYS A 81 -7.51 -6.63 -15.68
C LYS A 81 -6.56 -6.73 -16.87
N GLU A 82 -5.30 -6.34 -16.74
CA GLU A 82 -4.31 -6.41 -17.81
C GLU A 82 -3.98 -7.84 -18.25
N GLN A 83 -4.21 -8.83 -17.38
CA GLN A 83 -4.05 -10.25 -17.72
C GLN A 83 -5.36 -10.93 -18.14
N GLY A 84 -6.42 -10.15 -18.38
CA GLY A 84 -7.74 -10.70 -18.73
C GLY A 84 -8.43 -11.45 -17.58
N LEU A 85 -7.99 -11.23 -16.33
CA LEU A 85 -8.52 -11.86 -15.14
C LEU A 85 -9.46 -10.94 -14.38
N SER A 86 -10.39 -11.53 -13.65
CA SER A 86 -11.26 -10.79 -12.71
C SER A 86 -10.68 -10.83 -11.31
N ALA A 87 -10.54 -9.66 -10.70
CA ALA A 87 -10.21 -9.55 -9.29
C ALA A 87 -11.45 -9.90 -8.44
N MET A 88 -11.30 -10.85 -7.52
CA MET A 88 -12.41 -11.34 -6.68
C MET A 88 -12.66 -10.35 -5.53
N ALA A 89 -13.88 -9.81 -5.44
CA ALA A 89 -14.23 -8.83 -4.40
C ALA A 89 -14.17 -9.46 -2.99
N GLU A 90 -14.46 -10.73 -2.88
CA GLU A 90 -14.42 -11.52 -1.63
C GLU A 90 -13.01 -11.62 -1.03
N LEU A 91 -11.99 -11.42 -1.86
CA LEU A 91 -10.58 -11.40 -1.44
C LEU A 91 -10.09 -9.99 -0.99
N VAL A 92 -10.98 -9.01 -0.91
CA VAL A 92 -10.66 -7.69 -0.35
C VAL A 92 -11.18 -7.59 1.07
N GLN A 93 -10.28 -7.37 2.02
CA GLN A 93 -10.62 -7.24 3.43
C GLN A 93 -10.16 -5.88 3.98
N GLN A 94 -11.05 -5.21 4.71
CA GLN A 94 -10.74 -4.01 5.47
C GLN A 94 -10.38 -4.40 6.89
N ALA A 95 -9.27 -3.91 7.38
CA ALA A 95 -8.71 -4.30 8.68
C ALA A 95 -8.65 -3.15 9.71
N GLY A 96 -9.12 -1.95 9.32
CA GLY A 96 -8.89 -0.76 10.14
C GLY A 96 -7.41 -0.39 10.20
N LEU A 97 -6.99 0.29 11.25
CA LEU A 97 -5.61 0.75 11.44
C LEU A 97 -4.84 -0.08 12.49
N GLU A 98 -5.25 -1.33 12.73
CA GLU A 98 -4.73 -2.17 13.81
C GLU A 98 -4.16 -3.48 13.28
N ILE A 99 -3.09 -3.95 13.94
CA ILE A 99 -2.44 -5.23 13.62
C ILE A 99 -3.40 -6.41 13.85
N GLU A 100 -4.23 -6.35 14.89
CA GLU A 100 -5.23 -7.36 15.22
C GLU A 100 -6.30 -7.50 14.12
N GLY A 101 -6.81 -6.39 13.62
CA GLY A 101 -7.75 -6.38 12.49
C GLY A 101 -7.15 -7.00 11.24
N ALA A 102 -5.89 -6.70 10.96
CA ALA A 102 -5.17 -7.30 9.83
C ALA A 102 -4.90 -8.80 10.02
N ALA A 103 -4.65 -9.26 11.24
CA ALA A 103 -4.50 -10.69 11.52
C ALA A 103 -5.83 -11.45 11.35
N GLU A 104 -6.95 -10.86 11.72
CA GLU A 104 -8.28 -11.43 11.51
C GLU A 104 -8.67 -11.44 10.02
N ALA A 105 -8.34 -10.37 9.28
CA ALA A 105 -8.50 -10.32 7.84
C ALA A 105 -7.67 -11.41 7.13
N ALA A 106 -6.43 -11.63 7.57
CA ALA A 106 -5.59 -12.72 7.06
C ALA A 106 -6.21 -14.09 7.36
N ARG A 107 -6.77 -14.29 8.56
CA ARG A 107 -7.49 -15.52 8.92
C ARG A 107 -8.65 -15.77 7.96
N TYR A 108 -9.48 -14.77 7.72
CA TYR A 108 -10.60 -14.88 6.79
C TYR A 108 -10.15 -15.26 5.37
N LEU A 109 -9.12 -14.62 4.86
CA LEU A 109 -8.62 -14.86 3.51
C LEU A 109 -7.98 -16.24 3.33
N VAL A 110 -7.39 -16.81 4.39
CA VAL A 110 -6.69 -18.10 4.34
C VAL A 110 -7.60 -19.27 4.68
N GLU A 111 -8.52 -19.10 5.65
CA GLU A 111 -9.39 -20.16 6.13
C GLU A 111 -10.77 -20.16 5.44
N GLY A 112 -11.23 -19.00 4.91
CA GLY A 112 -12.51 -18.83 4.24
C GLY A 112 -12.46 -19.09 2.73
N PRO A 113 -13.61 -19.43 2.09
CA PRO A 113 -13.71 -19.55 0.64
C PRO A 113 -13.94 -18.17 -0.02
N PRO A 114 -13.28 -17.87 -1.16
CA PRO A 114 -12.20 -18.65 -1.80
C PRO A 114 -10.87 -18.41 -1.05
N GLN A 115 -10.14 -19.48 -0.77
CA GLN A 115 -8.87 -19.37 -0.06
C GLN A 115 -7.81 -18.61 -0.88
N ALA A 116 -7.20 -17.59 -0.30
CA ALA A 116 -6.09 -16.90 -0.91
C ALA A 116 -4.83 -17.78 -0.92
N THR A 117 -4.09 -17.74 -2.00
CA THR A 117 -2.75 -18.38 -2.12
C THR A 117 -1.61 -17.38 -1.96
N ALA A 118 -1.94 -16.10 -2.03
CA ALA A 118 -1.05 -14.99 -1.73
C ALA A 118 -1.84 -13.84 -1.10
N ILE A 119 -1.18 -13.02 -0.29
CA ILE A 119 -1.74 -11.79 0.29
C ILE A 119 -0.85 -10.61 -0.09
N PHE A 120 -1.49 -9.55 -0.57
CA PHE A 120 -0.92 -8.22 -0.65
C PHE A 120 -1.45 -7.38 0.50
N ALA A 121 -0.55 -7.03 1.44
CA ALA A 121 -0.84 -6.19 2.59
C ALA A 121 -0.45 -4.74 2.27
N THR A 122 -1.40 -3.82 2.37
CA THR A 122 -1.26 -2.48 1.78
C THR A 122 -0.42 -1.50 2.59
N ASN A 123 0.02 -1.85 3.80
CA ASN A 123 1.01 -1.10 4.58
C ASN A 123 1.78 -1.98 5.57
N ASN A 124 2.65 -1.37 6.36
CA ASN A 124 3.46 -2.06 7.36
C ASN A 124 2.65 -2.70 8.49
N LEU A 125 1.57 -2.06 8.99
CA LEU A 125 0.70 -2.63 10.03
C LEU A 125 -0.08 -3.83 9.50
N MET A 126 -0.60 -3.74 8.27
CA MET A 126 -1.28 -4.84 7.61
C MET A 126 -0.32 -6.02 7.41
N THR A 127 0.92 -5.75 7.00
CA THR A 127 1.96 -6.77 6.84
C THR A 127 2.25 -7.46 8.17
N LEU A 128 2.42 -6.70 9.27
CA LEU A 128 2.63 -7.27 10.60
C LEU A 128 1.45 -8.13 11.07
N GLY A 129 0.21 -7.73 10.78
CA GLY A 129 -0.98 -8.52 11.08
C GLY A 129 -0.99 -9.87 10.37
N VAL A 130 -0.67 -9.87 9.07
CA VAL A 130 -0.50 -11.12 8.29
C VAL A 130 0.56 -12.01 8.93
N LEU A 131 1.75 -11.48 9.23
CA LEU A 131 2.84 -12.24 9.84
C LEU A 131 2.47 -12.79 11.22
N ARG A 132 1.73 -12.02 12.03
CA ARG A 132 1.18 -12.46 13.33
C ARG A 132 0.24 -13.64 13.17
N TYR A 133 -0.68 -13.58 12.20
CA TYR A 133 -1.58 -14.69 11.88
C TYR A 133 -0.79 -15.94 11.47
N LEU A 134 0.15 -15.82 10.52
CA LEU A 134 0.96 -16.94 10.04
C LEU A 134 1.70 -17.62 11.19
N LYS A 135 2.34 -16.84 12.07
CA LYS A 135 3.03 -17.34 13.26
C LYS A 135 2.08 -18.07 14.21
N LYS A 136 0.92 -17.48 14.52
CA LYS A 136 -0.08 -18.05 15.44
C LYS A 136 -0.66 -19.38 14.95
N ARG A 137 -0.81 -19.53 13.63
CA ARG A 137 -1.44 -20.70 12.99
C ARG A 137 -0.42 -21.68 12.39
N ASN A 138 0.88 -21.44 12.55
CA ASN A 138 1.96 -22.21 11.95
C ASN A 138 1.82 -22.38 10.41
N VAL A 139 1.33 -21.34 9.73
CA VAL A 139 1.25 -21.31 8.26
C VAL A 139 2.61 -20.90 7.69
N SER A 140 3.20 -21.74 6.86
CA SER A 140 4.52 -21.46 6.28
C SER A 140 4.44 -20.43 5.18
N CYS A 141 5.26 -19.39 5.26
CA CYS A 141 5.52 -18.42 4.20
C CYS A 141 6.94 -18.71 3.64
N PRO A 142 7.12 -18.78 2.33
CA PRO A 142 6.12 -18.66 1.26
C PRO A 142 5.43 -19.98 0.86
N ARG A 143 5.76 -21.12 1.49
CA ARG A 143 5.34 -22.45 1.04
C ARG A 143 3.81 -22.63 0.93
N HIS A 144 3.07 -22.14 1.93
CA HIS A 144 1.61 -22.24 1.96
C HIS A 144 0.93 -20.93 1.56
N LEU A 145 1.57 -19.81 1.85
CA LEU A 145 1.05 -18.48 1.53
C LEU A 145 2.18 -17.55 1.14
N SER A 146 2.12 -16.97 -0.04
CA SER A 146 3.01 -15.87 -0.43
C SER A 146 2.53 -14.54 0.16
N VAL A 147 3.46 -13.68 0.58
CA VAL A 147 3.14 -12.37 1.18
C VAL A 147 3.94 -11.27 0.52
N VAL A 148 3.25 -10.22 0.09
CA VAL A 148 3.86 -8.94 -0.33
C VAL A 148 3.36 -7.83 0.57
N GLY A 149 4.27 -7.03 1.10
CA GLY A 149 3.96 -5.84 1.89
C GLY A 149 4.04 -4.53 1.09
N PHE A 150 3.70 -3.43 1.75
CA PHE A 150 3.93 -2.06 1.30
C PHE A 150 4.67 -1.29 2.39
N ASP A 151 5.36 -0.20 2.03
CA ASP A 151 6.20 0.71 2.85
C ASP A 151 7.66 0.28 3.04
N ASP A 152 7.99 -1.00 2.92
CA ASP A 152 9.36 -1.56 3.07
C ASP A 152 10.12 -1.09 4.33
N PRO A 153 9.59 -1.28 5.55
CA PRO A 153 10.29 -0.94 6.77
C PRO A 153 11.57 -1.79 6.94
N GLU A 154 12.54 -1.30 7.72
CA GLU A 154 13.83 -1.97 7.92
C GLU A 154 13.71 -3.41 8.42
N TRP A 155 12.72 -3.69 9.26
CA TRP A 155 12.48 -5.03 9.77
C TRP A 155 12.07 -6.03 8.67
N ALA A 156 11.51 -5.56 7.53
CA ALA A 156 11.08 -6.45 6.45
C ALA A 156 12.22 -7.28 5.86
N ALA A 157 13.43 -6.74 5.84
CA ALA A 157 14.64 -7.45 5.41
C ALA A 157 15.19 -8.41 6.48
N SER A 158 14.86 -8.19 7.75
CA SER A 158 15.38 -8.94 8.90
C SER A 158 14.49 -10.12 9.34
N PHE A 159 13.28 -10.23 8.77
CA PHE A 159 12.41 -11.38 9.03
C PHE A 159 12.90 -12.64 8.34
N ASN A 160 12.42 -13.80 8.81
CA ASN A 160 12.63 -15.08 8.16
C ASN A 160 11.26 -15.75 7.89
N PRO A 161 10.83 -15.84 6.62
CA PRO A 161 11.50 -15.30 5.41
C PRO A 161 11.52 -13.77 5.38
N SER A 162 12.50 -13.19 4.68
CA SER A 162 12.55 -11.76 4.42
C SER A 162 11.39 -11.34 3.49
N ILE A 163 10.78 -10.18 3.77
CA ILE A 163 9.50 -9.80 3.18
C ILE A 163 9.68 -9.02 1.88
N THR A 164 9.14 -9.57 0.78
CA THR A 164 8.95 -8.85 -0.48
C THR A 164 8.01 -7.68 -0.23
N SER A 165 8.41 -6.45 -0.62
CA SER A 165 7.61 -5.26 -0.33
C SER A 165 7.79 -4.16 -1.37
N VAL A 166 6.79 -3.28 -1.47
CA VAL A 166 6.83 -2.07 -2.26
C VAL A 166 7.44 -0.96 -1.40
N ALA A 167 8.60 -0.47 -1.78
CA ALA A 167 9.28 0.63 -1.12
C ALA A 167 8.79 1.97 -1.67
N GLN A 168 8.37 2.86 -0.77
CA GLN A 168 8.18 4.28 -1.03
C GLN A 168 9.53 5.01 -0.93
N GLN A 169 9.67 6.14 -1.63
CA GLN A 169 10.86 7.00 -1.53
C GLN A 169 10.68 8.04 -0.41
N SER A 170 10.52 7.59 0.85
CA SER A 170 10.15 8.46 1.98
C SER A 170 11.16 9.58 2.24
N TYR A 171 12.46 9.30 2.08
CA TYR A 171 13.50 10.32 2.21
C TYR A 171 13.35 11.41 1.11
N GLU A 172 13.21 10.99 -0.14
CA GLU A 172 13.04 11.90 -1.28
C GLU A 172 11.73 12.69 -1.17
N MET A 173 10.67 12.06 -0.65
CA MET A 173 9.40 12.73 -0.37
C MET A 173 9.57 13.89 0.62
N GLY A 174 10.25 13.64 1.73
CA GLY A 174 10.56 14.67 2.73
C GLY A 174 11.45 15.77 2.16
N TYR A 175 12.50 15.39 1.42
CA TYR A 175 13.41 16.34 0.79
C TYR A 175 12.66 17.27 -0.18
N LYS A 176 11.88 16.69 -1.11
CA LYS A 176 11.07 17.47 -2.07
C LYS A 176 10.04 18.35 -1.39
N ALA A 177 9.42 17.87 -0.30
CA ALA A 177 8.46 18.68 0.44
C ALA A 177 9.13 19.90 1.09
N CYS A 178 10.33 19.73 1.65
CA CYS A 178 11.10 20.85 2.19
C CYS A 178 11.50 21.84 1.09
N ASP A 179 12.00 21.37 -0.07
CA ASP A 179 12.33 22.22 -1.21
C ASP A 179 11.13 23.05 -1.65
N LEU A 180 9.96 22.44 -1.79
CA LEU A 180 8.73 23.12 -2.19
C LEU A 180 8.31 24.15 -1.13
N LEU A 181 8.39 23.80 0.16
CA LEU A 181 8.04 24.68 1.23
C LEU A 181 8.93 25.93 1.30
N VAL A 182 10.26 25.74 1.19
CA VAL A 182 11.23 26.85 1.17
C VAL A 182 10.99 27.75 -0.03
N ALA A 183 10.77 27.18 -1.21
CA ALA A 183 10.46 27.95 -2.41
C ALA A 183 9.18 28.78 -2.24
N ARG A 184 8.12 28.19 -1.64
CA ARG A 184 6.87 28.91 -1.36
C ARG A 184 7.02 30.03 -0.33
N MET A 185 7.93 29.89 0.63
CA MET A 185 8.25 30.95 1.59
C MET A 185 9.01 32.12 0.95
N GLN A 186 9.80 31.85 -0.09
CA GLN A 186 10.60 32.84 -0.80
C GLN A 186 9.84 33.48 -1.97
N GLU A 187 9.07 32.68 -2.69
CA GLU A 187 8.32 33.09 -3.88
C GLU A 187 6.82 33.12 -3.55
N LYS A 188 6.18 34.27 -3.64
CA LYS A 188 4.71 34.40 -3.52
C LYS A 188 4.02 33.90 -4.79
N THR A 189 4.22 32.63 -5.16
CA THR A 189 3.54 32.02 -6.31
C THR A 189 2.16 31.49 -5.88
N SER A 190 1.13 31.72 -6.72
CA SER A 190 -0.22 31.22 -6.50
C SER A 190 -0.40 29.77 -7.02
N GLU A 191 0.45 29.31 -7.93
CA GLU A 191 0.34 27.99 -8.54
C GLU A 191 0.83 26.88 -7.60
N SER A 192 0.01 25.85 -7.43
CA SER A 192 0.36 24.65 -6.67
C SER A 192 1.15 23.66 -7.54
N ARG A 193 2.18 23.06 -6.96
CA ARG A 193 3.04 22.05 -7.60
C ARG A 193 2.74 20.67 -7.03
N VAL A 194 2.65 19.69 -7.91
CA VAL A 194 2.39 18.29 -7.53
C VAL A 194 3.57 17.45 -7.97
N VAL A 195 4.20 16.77 -7.01
CA VAL A 195 5.31 15.84 -7.25
C VAL A 195 4.86 14.42 -6.88
N GLN A 196 4.82 13.55 -7.87
CA GLN A 196 4.55 12.13 -7.67
C GLN A 196 5.84 11.33 -7.78
N LEU A 197 6.17 10.55 -6.74
CA LEU A 197 7.38 9.72 -6.66
C LEU A 197 7.07 8.27 -6.97
N ASN A 198 7.90 7.64 -7.80
CA ASN A 198 7.75 6.23 -8.13
C ASN A 198 8.01 5.31 -6.93
N CYS A 199 7.19 4.27 -6.76
CA CYS A 199 7.46 3.16 -5.86
C CYS A 199 8.37 2.12 -6.52
N LYS A 200 9.08 1.32 -5.70
CA LYS A 200 9.95 0.22 -6.16
C LYS A 200 9.59 -1.09 -5.47
N LEU A 201 9.30 -2.13 -6.24
CA LEU A 201 9.15 -3.47 -5.68
C LEU A 201 10.54 -4.04 -5.34
N LYS A 202 10.73 -4.43 -4.08
CA LYS A 202 11.91 -5.15 -3.58
C LYS A 202 11.53 -6.60 -3.37
N VAL A 203 11.95 -7.45 -4.30
CA VAL A 203 11.71 -8.89 -4.23
C VAL A 203 12.64 -9.52 -3.21
N ARG A 204 12.08 -10.35 -2.30
CA ARG A 204 12.78 -11.13 -1.26
C ARG A 204 12.18 -12.54 -1.16
N ASP A 205 12.25 -13.17 0.00
CA ASP A 205 12.01 -14.61 0.18
C ASP A 205 10.55 -14.98 0.52
N SER A 206 9.66 -14.00 0.77
CA SER A 206 8.28 -14.23 1.22
C SER A 206 7.30 -14.64 0.11
N CYS A 207 7.77 -14.83 -1.11
CA CYS A 207 6.95 -15.25 -2.25
C CYS A 207 7.57 -16.42 -2.98
N ALA A 208 6.75 -17.36 -3.42
CA ALA A 208 7.16 -18.50 -4.23
C ALA A 208 6.19 -18.74 -5.39
N MET A 209 6.63 -19.47 -6.40
CA MET A 209 5.72 -19.94 -7.44
C MET A 209 4.63 -20.80 -6.83
N LEU A 210 3.39 -20.59 -7.27
CA LEU A 210 2.27 -21.45 -6.89
C LEU A 210 2.55 -22.87 -7.39
N GLN A 211 2.71 -23.80 -6.46
CA GLN A 211 2.82 -25.21 -6.82
C GLN A 211 1.47 -25.69 -7.34
N SER A 212 1.45 -26.28 -8.54
CA SER A 212 0.27 -26.99 -9.03
C SER A 212 -0.06 -28.09 -8.01
N GLU A 213 -1.30 -28.11 -7.52
CA GLU A 213 -1.78 -29.26 -6.75
C GLU A 213 -1.56 -30.50 -7.62
N THR A 214 -0.56 -31.31 -7.27
CA THR A 214 -0.41 -32.63 -7.88
C THR A 214 -1.60 -33.44 -7.39
N THR A 215 -2.51 -33.71 -8.31
CA THR A 215 -3.72 -34.54 -8.13
C THR A 215 -3.30 -35.98 -7.81
#